data_025b532b1633190a12748a668aa5bbd3
#
_entry.id   025b532b1633190a12748a668aa5bbd3
#
_cell.length_a   1.000
_cell.length_b   1.000
_cell.length_c   1.000
_cell.angle_alpha   90.00
_cell.angle_beta   90.00
_cell.angle_gamma   90.00
#
_symmetry.space_group_name_H-M   'P 1'
#
loop_
_entity.id
_entity.type
_entity.pdbx_description
1 polymer ?
#
loop_
_entity_poly.entity_id
_entity_poly.type
_entity_poly.pdbx_seq_one_letter_code
_entity_poly.pdbx_strand_id
1 'polypeptide(L)'
;SEAPRLNAAGPVALLNVIQFMPSEDAQIVWTSGDVKVSAIRSNHVPGHASYRVDTPAGSAVIGGDASSDVPHPPRKSSTSEQVEKLARGADIVVHSAVHPILAPEKGTGMPPVIYYRQSNVTDLGAMAQRAGTKHLMLTHLGPSLGAATQGPWKIPGGPLTEADYIKATREGGFAGHIVVGTDLATVRLPEK
;
A
#
# COMPACT_ATOMS: atom_id res chain seq x y z
N SER A 1 -16.45 -21.47 7.58
CA SER A 1 -17.89 -21.36 7.66
C SER A 1 -18.30 -19.95 8.08
N GLU A 2 -18.59 -19.07 7.13
CA GLU A 2 -19.00 -17.68 7.39
C GLU A 2 -20.51 -17.54 7.61
N ALA A 3 -21.29 -18.54 7.23
CA ALA A 3 -22.74 -18.53 7.37
C ALA A 3 -23.28 -18.20 8.79
N PRO A 4 -22.67 -18.66 9.89
CA PRO A 4 -23.12 -18.29 11.22
C PRO A 4 -22.91 -16.82 11.57
N ARG A 5 -21.92 -16.14 10.96
CA ARG A 5 -21.63 -14.72 11.21
C ARG A 5 -22.64 -13.79 10.52
N LEU A 6 -23.11 -14.18 9.35
CA LEU A 6 -24.10 -13.41 8.58
C LEU A 6 -25.49 -13.40 9.25
N ASN A 7 -25.77 -14.37 10.12
CA ASN A 7 -27.03 -14.49 10.84
C ASN A 7 -26.94 -14.00 12.30
N ALA A 8 -25.80 -13.47 12.73
CA ALA A 8 -25.65 -12.93 14.09
C ALA A 8 -26.44 -11.62 14.23
N ALA A 9 -27.18 -11.49 15.31
CA ALA A 9 -27.77 -10.21 15.69
C ALA A 9 -26.65 -9.23 16.07
N GLY A 10 -26.66 -8.02 15.49
CA GLY A 10 -25.66 -6.98 15.78
C GLY A 10 -25.15 -6.29 14.50
N PRO A 11 -24.05 -5.52 14.60
CA PRO A 11 -23.52 -4.73 13.47
C PRO A 11 -23.28 -5.54 12.18
N VAL A 12 -22.92 -6.81 12.31
CA VAL A 12 -22.68 -7.72 11.16
C VAL A 12 -23.95 -7.96 10.34
N ALA A 13 -25.13 -7.95 10.97
CA ALA A 13 -26.43 -8.12 10.29
C ALA A 13 -26.75 -6.93 9.36
N LEU A 14 -26.08 -5.81 9.52
CA LEU A 14 -26.24 -4.60 8.69
C LEU A 14 -25.29 -4.55 7.50
N LEU A 15 -24.36 -5.51 7.38
CA LEU A 15 -23.39 -5.54 6.28
C LEU A 15 -24.05 -6.06 5.01
N ASN A 16 -23.99 -5.25 3.97
CA ASN A 16 -24.26 -5.68 2.60
C ASN A 16 -22.95 -6.09 1.93
N VAL A 17 -22.75 -7.40 1.76
CA VAL A 17 -21.53 -7.96 1.18
C VAL A 17 -21.63 -7.94 -0.34
N ILE A 18 -20.73 -7.20 -0.99
CA ILE A 18 -20.59 -7.18 -2.44
C ILE A 18 -19.42 -8.08 -2.82
N GLN A 19 -19.70 -9.13 -3.58
CA GLN A 19 -18.67 -10.02 -4.11
C GLN A 19 -18.34 -9.64 -5.55
N PHE A 20 -17.05 -9.61 -5.87
CA PHE A 20 -16.56 -9.38 -7.23
C PHE A 20 -15.25 -10.15 -7.45
N MET A 21 -14.95 -10.42 -8.72
CA MET A 21 -13.65 -10.95 -9.13
C MET A 21 -12.77 -9.79 -9.60
N PRO A 22 -11.60 -9.56 -8.95
CA PRO A 22 -10.68 -8.53 -9.41
C PRO A 22 -10.22 -8.81 -10.84
N SER A 23 -10.25 -7.78 -11.72
CA SER A 23 -9.83 -7.86 -13.11
C SER A 23 -8.53 -7.08 -13.35
N GLU A 24 -7.90 -7.32 -14.51
CA GLU A 24 -6.69 -6.62 -14.94
C GLU A 24 -6.92 -5.14 -15.22
N ASP A 25 -8.16 -4.79 -15.56
CA ASP A 25 -8.59 -3.41 -15.74
C ASP A 25 -9.42 -2.96 -14.54
N ALA A 26 -9.30 -1.68 -14.21
CA ALA A 26 -10.06 -1.08 -13.12
C ALA A 26 -11.57 -1.19 -13.39
N GLN A 27 -12.32 -1.71 -12.43
CA GLN A 27 -13.76 -1.86 -12.50
C GLN A 27 -14.43 -1.13 -11.33
N ILE A 28 -15.57 -0.51 -11.56
CA ILE A 28 -16.38 0.09 -10.51
C ILE A 28 -17.06 -1.04 -9.74
N VAL A 29 -16.77 -1.12 -8.44
CA VAL A 29 -17.31 -2.16 -7.55
C VAL A 29 -18.38 -1.61 -6.63
N TRP A 30 -18.42 -0.29 -6.42
CA TRP A 30 -19.44 0.33 -5.59
C TRP A 30 -19.62 1.81 -5.92
N THR A 31 -20.84 2.32 -5.79
CA THR A 31 -21.17 3.75 -5.92
C THR A 31 -22.24 4.15 -4.90
N SER A 32 -22.15 5.37 -4.39
CA SER A 32 -23.21 6.00 -3.58
C SER A 32 -23.16 7.51 -3.75
N GLY A 33 -24.20 8.08 -4.34
CA GLY A 33 -24.19 9.49 -4.75
C GLY A 33 -22.99 9.76 -5.66
N ASP A 34 -22.19 10.76 -5.30
CA ASP A 34 -20.98 11.16 -6.04
C ASP A 34 -19.72 10.37 -5.64
N VAL A 35 -19.84 9.42 -4.72
CA VAL A 35 -18.72 8.57 -4.30
C VAL A 35 -18.65 7.33 -5.18
N LYS A 36 -17.47 7.06 -5.72
CA LYS A 36 -17.18 5.91 -6.56
C LYS A 36 -16.00 5.12 -6.01
N VAL A 37 -16.14 3.81 -5.92
CA VAL A 37 -15.04 2.88 -5.59
C VAL A 37 -14.74 2.02 -6.78
N SER A 38 -13.51 2.07 -7.25
CA SER A 38 -12.97 1.20 -8.30
C SER A 38 -11.99 0.23 -7.68
N ALA A 39 -11.92 -0.98 -8.23
CA ALA A 39 -10.95 -1.99 -7.84
C ALA A 39 -10.21 -2.51 -9.08
N ILE A 40 -8.98 -2.95 -8.87
CA ILE A 40 -8.14 -3.61 -9.88
C ILE A 40 -7.43 -4.80 -9.23
N ARG A 41 -7.20 -5.87 -9.98
CA ARG A 41 -6.35 -6.95 -9.51
C ARG A 41 -4.93 -6.42 -9.28
N SER A 42 -4.33 -6.80 -8.18
CA SER A 42 -2.93 -6.52 -7.89
C SER A 42 -2.26 -7.72 -7.25
N ASN A 43 -0.94 -7.78 -7.32
CA ASN A 43 -0.20 -8.95 -6.90
C ASN A 43 0.24 -8.85 -5.43
N HIS A 44 -0.13 -9.85 -4.63
CA HIS A 44 0.38 -10.13 -3.29
C HIS A 44 0.06 -11.58 -2.90
N VAL A 45 -1.23 -11.89 -2.81
CA VAL A 45 -1.79 -13.24 -2.60
C VAL A 45 -2.93 -13.46 -3.59
N PRO A 46 -3.34 -14.71 -3.86
CA PRO A 46 -4.47 -14.98 -4.74
C PRO A 46 -5.72 -14.19 -4.33
N GLY A 47 -6.34 -13.50 -5.28
CA GLY A 47 -7.52 -12.67 -5.05
C GLY A 47 -7.25 -11.27 -4.50
N HIS A 48 -5.97 -10.85 -4.36
CA HIS A 48 -5.66 -9.50 -3.90
C HIS A 48 -6.14 -8.44 -4.89
N ALA A 49 -6.71 -7.37 -4.35
CA ALA A 49 -7.16 -6.21 -5.10
C ALA A 49 -6.71 -4.92 -4.43
N SER A 50 -6.41 -3.91 -5.24
CA SER A 50 -6.19 -2.53 -4.81
C SER A 50 -7.39 -1.69 -5.22
N TYR A 51 -7.63 -0.60 -4.48
CA TYR A 51 -8.83 0.20 -4.61
C TYR A 51 -8.52 1.66 -4.85
N ARG A 52 -9.43 2.34 -5.57
CA ARG A 52 -9.47 3.79 -5.68
C ARG A 52 -10.85 4.28 -5.26
N VAL A 53 -10.86 5.27 -4.39
CA VAL A 53 -12.07 5.99 -3.97
C VAL A 53 -12.01 7.39 -4.56
N ASP A 54 -13.00 7.74 -5.37
CA ASP A 54 -13.18 9.09 -5.90
C ASP A 54 -14.39 9.73 -5.23
N THR A 55 -14.21 10.97 -4.78
CA THR A 55 -15.25 11.81 -4.16
C THR A 55 -15.15 13.23 -4.71
N PRO A 56 -16.17 14.09 -4.56
CA PRO A 56 -16.08 15.51 -4.92
C PRO A 56 -14.93 16.25 -4.21
N ALA A 57 -14.57 15.82 -2.98
CA ALA A 57 -13.51 16.43 -2.18
C ALA A 57 -12.10 15.96 -2.57
N GLY A 58 -11.97 14.79 -3.19
CA GLY A 58 -10.67 14.25 -3.60
C GLY A 58 -10.69 12.75 -3.84
N SER A 59 -9.51 12.21 -4.14
CA SER A 59 -9.34 10.80 -4.48
C SER A 59 -8.23 10.14 -3.69
N ALA A 60 -8.48 8.90 -3.24
CA ALA A 60 -7.52 8.09 -2.50
C ALA A 60 -7.33 6.73 -3.18
N VAL A 61 -6.09 6.28 -3.27
CA VAL A 61 -5.75 4.91 -3.71
C VAL A 61 -5.22 4.12 -2.53
N ILE A 62 -5.78 2.96 -2.32
CA ILE A 62 -5.38 2.00 -1.30
C ILE A 62 -4.71 0.82 -2.01
N GLY A 63 -3.38 0.78 -1.96
CA GLY A 63 -2.57 -0.26 -2.58
C GLY A 63 -2.60 -1.58 -1.80
N GLY A 64 -2.83 -1.51 -0.49
CA GLY A 64 -2.66 -2.67 0.37
C GLY A 64 -1.22 -3.16 0.35
N ASP A 65 -1.03 -4.47 0.33
CA ASP A 65 0.29 -5.12 0.28
C ASP A 65 0.76 -5.43 -1.16
N ALA A 66 0.20 -4.72 -2.14
CA ALA A 66 0.51 -4.95 -3.54
C ALA A 66 2.02 -4.84 -3.83
N SER A 67 2.49 -5.69 -4.72
CA SER A 67 3.87 -5.68 -5.22
C SER A 67 3.91 -5.91 -6.72
N SER A 68 5.12 -5.88 -7.29
CA SER A 68 5.35 -6.19 -8.69
C SER A 68 4.85 -7.58 -9.05
N ASP A 69 4.31 -7.74 -10.26
CA ASP A 69 3.96 -9.04 -10.83
C ASP A 69 5.20 -9.91 -11.12
N VAL A 70 6.39 -9.30 -11.15
CA VAL A 70 7.67 -10.00 -11.22
C VAL A 70 8.14 -10.31 -9.81
N PRO A 71 8.06 -11.59 -9.36
CA PRO A 71 8.24 -11.95 -7.96
C PRO A 71 9.70 -11.89 -7.48
N HIS A 72 10.68 -11.86 -8.41
CA HIS A 72 12.11 -11.88 -8.09
C HIS A 72 12.90 -11.00 -9.05
N PRO A 73 14.09 -10.49 -8.63
CA PRO A 73 15.03 -9.84 -9.55
C PRO A 73 15.47 -10.77 -10.69
N PRO A 74 15.78 -10.25 -11.91
CA PRO A 74 15.79 -8.81 -12.23
C PRO A 74 14.37 -8.25 -12.44
N ARG A 75 14.03 -7.17 -11.75
CA ARG A 75 12.76 -6.44 -11.93
C ARG A 75 13.01 -4.94 -11.90
N LYS A 76 12.21 -4.17 -12.64
CA LYS A 76 12.36 -2.71 -12.73
C LYS A 76 11.95 -1.98 -11.46
N SER A 77 10.97 -2.53 -10.74
CA SER A 77 10.40 -1.95 -9.53
C SER A 77 9.81 -3.05 -8.66
N SER A 78 9.70 -2.79 -7.37
CA SER A 78 8.96 -3.63 -6.43
C SER A 78 7.47 -3.33 -6.40
N THR A 79 7.04 -2.20 -7.00
CA THR A 79 5.64 -1.74 -6.96
C THR A 79 4.78 -2.38 -8.06
N SER A 80 3.48 -2.45 -7.80
CA SER A 80 2.49 -2.93 -8.77
C SER A 80 2.21 -1.89 -9.85
N GLU A 81 2.28 -2.29 -11.12
CA GLU A 81 1.88 -1.45 -12.24
C GLU A 81 0.38 -1.13 -12.21
N GLN A 82 -0.44 -2.05 -11.68
CA GLN A 82 -1.88 -1.86 -11.53
C GLN A 82 -2.19 -0.78 -10.49
N VAL A 83 -1.45 -0.77 -9.36
CA VAL A 83 -1.57 0.30 -8.37
C VAL A 83 -1.15 1.65 -8.96
N GLU A 84 -0.06 1.68 -9.75
CA GLU A 84 0.37 2.90 -10.42
C GLU A 84 -0.70 3.42 -11.41
N LYS A 85 -1.38 2.52 -12.15
CA LYS A 85 -2.51 2.90 -13.01
C LYS A 85 -3.64 3.57 -12.23
N LEU A 86 -4.04 2.98 -11.09
CA LEU A 86 -5.08 3.58 -10.21
C LEU A 86 -4.63 4.93 -9.64
N ALA A 87 -3.34 5.05 -9.32
CA ALA A 87 -2.79 6.21 -8.62
C ALA A 87 -2.66 7.45 -9.50
N ARG A 88 -2.73 7.31 -10.84
CA ARG A 88 -2.60 8.46 -11.75
C ARG A 88 -3.62 9.55 -11.43
N GLY A 89 -3.10 10.73 -11.07
CA GLY A 89 -3.90 11.89 -10.71
C GLY A 89 -4.71 11.75 -9.42
N ALA A 90 -4.45 10.74 -8.61
CA ALA A 90 -5.04 10.65 -7.27
C ALA A 90 -4.39 11.65 -6.32
N ASP A 91 -5.16 12.15 -5.35
CA ASP A 91 -4.63 13.10 -4.36
C ASP A 91 -3.72 12.41 -3.36
N ILE A 92 -4.04 11.15 -2.97
CA ILE A 92 -3.25 10.38 -2.03
C ILE A 92 -3.15 8.90 -2.43
N VAL A 93 -1.98 8.32 -2.20
CA VAL A 93 -1.76 6.86 -2.19
C VAL A 93 -1.46 6.42 -0.76
N VAL A 94 -2.19 5.40 -0.29
CA VAL A 94 -1.96 4.70 0.98
C VAL A 94 -1.45 3.30 0.65
N HIS A 95 -0.27 2.93 1.12
CA HIS A 95 0.37 1.68 0.72
C HIS A 95 1.18 1.07 1.87
N SER A 96 1.20 -0.26 1.96
CA SER A 96 2.15 -0.97 2.81
C SER A 96 3.58 -0.72 2.33
N ALA A 97 4.53 -0.72 3.25
CA ALA A 97 5.87 -0.26 2.94
C ALA A 97 6.94 -1.09 3.65
N VAL A 98 7.83 -1.70 2.86
CA VAL A 98 9.03 -2.32 3.41
C VAL A 98 10.25 -1.42 3.19
N HIS A 99 11.07 -1.26 4.24
CA HIS A 99 12.30 -0.48 4.11
C HIS A 99 13.40 -1.32 3.42
N PRO A 100 14.19 -0.76 2.49
CA PRO A 100 15.27 -1.47 1.80
C PRO A 100 16.33 -2.09 2.71
N ILE A 101 16.41 -1.67 3.97
CA ILE A 101 17.31 -2.27 4.96
C ILE A 101 17.05 -3.77 5.18
N LEU A 102 15.82 -4.23 4.91
CA LEU A 102 15.42 -5.63 5.01
C LEU A 102 15.72 -6.45 3.76
N ALA A 103 16.26 -5.82 2.71
CA ALA A 103 16.59 -6.53 1.48
C ALA A 103 17.55 -7.72 1.75
N PRO A 104 17.41 -8.83 1.04
CA PRO A 104 18.21 -10.04 1.27
C PRO A 104 19.72 -9.78 1.25
N GLU A 105 20.18 -8.89 0.36
CA GLU A 105 21.59 -8.50 0.22
C GLU A 105 22.14 -7.72 1.44
N LYS A 106 21.29 -7.27 2.33
CA LYS A 106 21.69 -6.58 3.58
C LYS A 106 22.07 -7.54 4.70
N GLY A 107 21.94 -8.87 4.47
CA GLY A 107 22.36 -9.88 5.43
C GLY A 107 21.47 -10.00 6.67
N THR A 108 20.22 -9.55 6.61
CA THR A 108 19.26 -9.67 7.72
C THR A 108 18.81 -11.10 7.96
N GLY A 109 18.94 -11.98 6.95
CA GLY A 109 18.40 -13.34 6.96
C GLY A 109 16.91 -13.42 6.60
N MET A 110 16.28 -12.30 6.24
CA MET A 110 14.90 -12.31 5.73
C MET A 110 14.85 -13.10 4.41
N PRO A 111 13.97 -14.10 4.30
CA PRO A 111 13.83 -14.86 3.05
C PRO A 111 13.43 -13.95 1.88
N PRO A 112 14.06 -14.09 0.70
CA PRO A 112 13.75 -13.30 -0.49
C PRO A 112 12.27 -13.32 -0.84
N VAL A 113 11.60 -14.46 -0.73
CA VAL A 113 10.17 -14.60 -1.02
C VAL A 113 9.28 -13.73 -0.12
N ILE A 114 9.70 -13.42 1.10
CA ILE A 114 8.96 -12.53 1.99
C ILE A 114 9.20 -11.08 1.60
N TYR A 115 10.46 -10.70 1.41
CA TYR A 115 10.82 -9.33 1.02
C TYR A 115 10.24 -8.93 -0.34
N TYR A 116 10.40 -9.80 -1.34
CA TYR A 116 10.00 -9.47 -2.72
C TYR A 116 8.48 -9.48 -2.96
N ARG A 117 7.68 -9.96 -2.00
CA ARG A 117 6.21 -9.84 -2.03
C ARG A 117 5.69 -8.50 -1.55
N GLN A 118 6.59 -7.58 -1.21
CA GLN A 118 6.26 -6.25 -0.72
C GLN A 118 6.83 -5.18 -1.65
N SER A 119 6.23 -4.00 -1.61
CA SER A 119 6.77 -2.80 -2.23
C SER A 119 7.74 -2.12 -1.27
N ASN A 120 8.96 -1.82 -1.71
CA ASN A 120 9.88 -1.04 -0.91
C ASN A 120 9.59 0.46 -1.02
N VAL A 121 9.95 1.21 0.01
CA VAL A 121 9.61 2.64 0.13
C VAL A 121 10.27 3.50 -0.93
N THR A 122 11.45 3.14 -1.42
CA THR A 122 12.14 3.88 -2.50
C THR A 122 11.36 3.77 -3.80
N ASP A 123 10.96 2.55 -4.15
CA ASP A 123 10.15 2.31 -5.36
C ASP A 123 8.74 2.91 -5.23
N LEU A 124 8.15 2.92 -4.00
CA LEU A 124 6.88 3.59 -3.74
C LEU A 124 7.00 5.10 -3.98
N GLY A 125 8.10 5.72 -3.54
CA GLY A 125 8.40 7.12 -3.85
C GLY A 125 8.46 7.37 -5.36
N ALA A 126 9.19 6.54 -6.09
CA ALA A 126 9.30 6.63 -7.55
C ALA A 126 7.94 6.45 -8.24
N MET A 127 7.13 5.48 -7.80
CA MET A 127 5.78 5.25 -8.32
C MET A 127 4.87 6.46 -8.07
N ALA A 128 4.82 6.96 -6.84
CA ALA A 128 4.00 8.11 -6.46
C ALA A 128 4.36 9.36 -7.26
N GLN A 129 5.67 9.58 -7.51
CA GLN A 129 6.15 10.66 -8.36
C GLN A 129 5.66 10.52 -9.81
N ARG A 130 5.80 9.33 -10.40
CA ARG A 130 5.32 9.08 -11.79
C ARG A 130 3.81 9.18 -11.91
N ALA A 131 3.07 8.76 -10.88
CA ALA A 131 1.62 8.84 -10.83
C ALA A 131 1.11 10.28 -10.64
N GLY A 132 1.99 11.22 -10.25
CA GLY A 132 1.64 12.62 -10.01
C GLY A 132 0.78 12.82 -8.75
N THR A 133 0.89 11.94 -7.76
CA THR A 133 0.14 12.07 -6.50
C THR A 133 0.74 13.18 -5.62
N LYS A 134 -0.11 13.84 -4.83
CA LYS A 134 0.36 14.90 -3.92
C LYS A 134 0.82 14.35 -2.58
N HIS A 135 0.22 13.25 -2.14
CA HIS A 135 0.48 12.65 -0.84
C HIS A 135 0.78 11.15 -1.00
N LEU A 136 1.75 10.67 -0.23
CA LEU A 136 2.03 9.24 -0.07
C LEU A 136 2.00 8.92 1.43
N MET A 137 1.07 8.05 1.83
CA MET A 137 1.00 7.55 3.19
C MET A 137 1.51 6.11 3.24
N LEU A 138 2.57 5.91 4.00
CA LEU A 138 3.19 4.60 4.24
C LEU A 138 2.51 3.95 5.44
N THR A 139 2.07 2.71 5.28
CA THR A 139 1.41 1.92 6.33
C THR A 139 2.05 0.54 6.43
N HIS A 140 1.60 -0.29 7.38
CA HIS A 140 2.09 -1.68 7.52
C HIS A 140 3.62 -1.75 7.40
N LEU A 141 4.30 -0.93 8.20
CA LEU A 141 5.73 -0.70 8.07
C LEU A 141 6.55 -1.96 8.39
N GLY A 142 7.43 -2.32 7.49
CA GLY A 142 8.43 -3.35 7.71
C GLY A 142 9.86 -2.76 7.58
N PRO A 143 10.62 -2.64 8.68
CA PRO A 143 10.28 -2.92 10.07
C PRO A 143 9.38 -1.84 10.71
N SER A 144 8.71 -2.19 11.82
CA SER A 144 7.98 -1.20 12.60
C SER A 144 8.93 -0.15 13.17
N LEU A 145 8.45 1.08 13.35
CA LEU A 145 9.22 2.18 13.93
C LEU A 145 9.73 1.81 15.33
N GLY A 146 11.00 2.11 15.59
CA GLY A 146 11.65 1.82 16.87
C GLY A 146 11.95 0.35 17.15
N ALA A 147 11.56 -0.57 16.26
CA ALA A 147 11.83 -1.99 16.43
C ALA A 147 13.29 -2.33 16.12
N ALA A 148 13.92 -3.14 16.98
CA ALA A 148 15.27 -3.67 16.75
C ALA A 148 15.31 -4.90 15.82
N THR A 149 14.13 -5.50 15.59
CA THR A 149 13.96 -6.70 14.75
C THR A 149 12.68 -6.61 13.93
N GLN A 150 12.63 -7.34 12.82
CA GLN A 150 11.41 -7.65 12.07
C GLN A 150 11.19 -9.16 12.20
N GLY A 151 10.29 -9.58 13.10
CA GLY A 151 10.19 -10.97 13.48
C GLY A 151 11.54 -11.48 14.01
N PRO A 152 12.09 -12.59 13.48
CA PRO A 152 13.38 -13.14 13.93
C PRO A 152 14.60 -12.39 13.35
N TRP A 153 14.41 -11.45 12.43
CA TRP A 153 15.50 -10.80 11.68
C TRP A 153 15.95 -9.51 12.36
N LYS A 154 17.25 -9.39 12.63
CA LYS A 154 17.84 -8.16 13.15
C LYS A 154 17.89 -7.08 12.08
N ILE A 155 17.67 -5.84 12.51
CA ILE A 155 17.76 -4.67 11.61
C ILE A 155 19.20 -4.16 11.66
N PRO A 156 19.93 -4.17 10.53
CA PRO A 156 21.27 -3.58 10.46
C PRO A 156 21.24 -2.09 10.83
N GLY A 157 22.16 -1.66 11.70
CA GLY A 157 22.20 -0.28 12.15
C GLY A 157 21.20 0.09 13.26
N GLY A 158 20.32 -0.83 13.65
CA GLY A 158 19.37 -0.63 14.75
C GLY A 158 17.97 -0.17 14.30
N PRO A 159 17.17 0.28 15.27
CA PRO A 159 15.78 0.68 15.02
C PRO A 159 15.67 1.83 14.01
N LEU A 160 14.69 1.75 13.13
CA LEU A 160 14.38 2.83 12.18
C LEU A 160 13.42 3.84 12.79
N THR A 161 13.59 5.07 12.37
CA THR A 161 12.74 6.22 12.70
C THR A 161 11.84 6.59 11.51
N GLU A 162 10.88 7.47 11.75
CA GLU A 162 10.08 8.08 10.70
C GLU A 162 10.95 8.79 9.64
N ALA A 163 12.02 9.47 10.09
CA ALA A 163 12.96 10.16 9.21
C ALA A 163 13.68 9.20 8.24
N ASP A 164 13.98 7.98 8.66
CA ASP A 164 14.61 6.97 7.79
C ASP A 164 13.66 6.55 6.66
N TYR A 165 12.38 6.34 6.96
CA TYR A 165 11.36 6.05 5.95
C TYR A 165 11.16 7.21 4.98
N ILE A 166 11.07 8.44 5.48
CA ILE A 166 10.97 9.65 4.65
C ILE A 166 12.19 9.76 3.74
N LYS A 167 13.40 9.59 4.28
CA LYS A 167 14.64 9.63 3.50
C LYS A 167 14.64 8.61 2.37
N ALA A 168 14.37 7.34 2.68
CA ALA A 168 14.34 6.27 1.68
C ALA A 168 13.26 6.51 0.61
N THR A 169 12.11 7.08 0.97
CA THR A 169 11.07 7.47 0.00
C THR A 169 11.55 8.60 -0.92
N ARG A 170 12.25 9.59 -0.36
CA ARG A 170 12.84 10.70 -1.12
C ARG A 170 13.93 10.25 -2.10
N GLU A 171 14.67 9.21 -1.77
CA GLU A 171 15.65 8.57 -2.68
C GLU A 171 14.99 8.04 -3.96
N GLY A 172 13.69 7.69 -3.91
CA GLY A 172 12.87 7.38 -5.08
C GLY A 172 12.45 8.59 -5.92
N GLY A 173 12.77 9.80 -5.50
CA GLY A 173 12.47 11.05 -6.22
C GLY A 173 11.11 11.67 -5.90
N PHE A 174 10.36 11.15 -4.93
CA PHE A 174 9.06 11.72 -4.58
C PHE A 174 9.21 13.10 -3.93
N ALA A 175 8.64 14.13 -4.57
CA ALA A 175 8.67 15.51 -4.08
C ALA A 175 7.44 15.91 -3.25
N GLY A 176 6.36 15.09 -3.29
CA GLY A 176 5.11 15.36 -2.60
C GLY A 176 5.20 15.20 -1.07
N HIS A 177 4.05 15.25 -0.40
CA HIS A 177 3.96 15.10 1.04
C HIS A 177 4.01 13.62 1.44
N ILE A 178 4.93 13.25 2.34
CA ILE A 178 5.08 11.89 2.86
C ILE A 178 4.53 11.84 4.29
N VAL A 179 3.67 10.85 4.54
CA VAL A 179 3.17 10.54 5.89
C VAL A 179 3.61 9.13 6.23
N VAL A 180 4.36 8.97 7.29
CA VAL A 180 4.68 7.67 7.86
C VAL A 180 3.58 7.35 8.87
N GLY A 181 2.64 6.48 8.47
CA GLY A 181 1.43 6.22 9.22
C GLY A 181 1.68 5.40 10.47
N THR A 182 1.35 5.98 11.61
CA THR A 182 1.13 5.27 12.87
C THR A 182 -0.36 4.98 13.03
N ASP A 183 -0.73 4.19 14.04
CA ASP A 183 -2.14 3.91 14.33
C ASP A 183 -2.92 5.22 14.52
N LEU A 184 -4.08 5.31 13.87
CA LEU A 184 -4.96 6.48 13.86
C LEU A 184 -4.38 7.74 13.16
N ALA A 185 -3.24 7.62 12.46
CA ALA A 185 -2.75 8.72 11.64
C ALA A 185 -3.77 9.10 10.56
N THR A 186 -3.96 10.41 10.37
CA THR A 186 -4.91 10.94 9.40
C THR A 186 -4.23 11.95 8.47
N VAL A 187 -4.69 11.97 7.22
CA VAL A 187 -4.31 12.99 6.24
C VAL A 187 -5.57 13.75 5.85
N ARG A 188 -5.53 15.06 6.00
CA ARG A 188 -6.59 15.93 5.47
C ARG A 188 -6.13 16.44 4.11
N LEU A 189 -6.92 16.16 3.08
CA LEU A 189 -6.69 16.76 1.77
C LEU A 189 -7.16 18.23 1.81
N PRO A 190 -6.46 19.15 1.12
CA PRO A 190 -6.91 20.53 1.02
C PRO A 190 -8.27 20.57 0.32
N GLU A 191 -9.12 21.47 0.77
CA GLU A 191 -10.40 21.77 0.08
C GLU A 191 -10.10 22.26 -1.35
N LYS A 192 -10.92 21.79 -2.31
CA LYS A 192 -10.80 22.18 -3.72
C LYS A 192 -11.57 23.46 -4.00
#